data_30174d6976aa3721d06ec0af648d99cc
#
_entry.id   30174d6976aa3721d06ec0af648d99cc
#
_cell.length_a   1.000
_cell.length_b   1.000
_cell.length_c   1.000
_cell.angle_alpha   90.00
_cell.angle_beta   90.00
_cell.angle_gamma   90.00
#
_symmetry.space_group_name_H-M   'P 1'
#
loop_
_entity.id
_entity.type
_entity.pdbx_description
1 polymer ?
#
loop_
_entity_poly.entity_id
_entity_poly.type
_entity_poly.pdbx_seq_one_letter_code
_entity_poly.pdbx_strand_id
1 'polypeptide(L)'
;MPKASVSKRSATNVQRKPAPATAGALKAARSAKPTRRITSSQDGHLVSTREPVAATGAVTHVRPGVTPQSTTRSKLTLPKELQLQMLDLMIKSRVLEERLIKVYKTGDSYFWIGAPGEEAFGVPLGMLTHKGKGPEYDYLHLHYRGTPTLVAMGMPMIDSLRLMMNRVTDPSTGGRNFCNHYCIPEWNVVPVTSPIEVQYGAAVGTAMAQRRRRSKGISIVTGGDAGTAEGDFASCLIWASRPGNELPMLITVQNNRMGISTSYDTQHGEEFIADRGRAFRMRTTVVNGNDPIETYLAIQTEMDYIRKTGKPVLAEFQVSRLYGHSSASGANREGEDCCVEKFEKRCVDQKFIKMDKLKKAWKSYDDESRAAADQVRTEGAPTPESIWDNVYYGSENADWRKF
;
A
#
# COMPACT_ATOMS: atom_id res chain seq x y z
N MET A 1 33.69 15.10 52.89
CA MET A 1 34.13 13.94 53.73
C MET A 1 32.88 13.29 54.28
N PRO A 2 32.76 11.92 54.34
CA PRO A 2 33.78 10.90 54.16
C PRO A 2 33.57 9.95 52.97
N LYS A 3 34.65 9.24 52.63
CA LYS A 3 34.73 8.18 51.61
C LYS A 3 34.12 6.88 52.12
N ALA A 4 33.28 6.22 51.30
CA ALA A 4 32.85 4.84 51.54
C ALA A 4 33.62 3.90 50.60
N SER A 5 34.28 2.90 51.19
CA SER A 5 35.11 1.87 50.59
C SER A 5 34.31 0.82 49.84
N VAL A 6 34.75 0.46 48.63
CA VAL A 6 34.19 -0.63 47.82
C VAL A 6 34.94 -1.93 48.17
N SER A 7 34.20 -2.87 48.72
CA SER A 7 34.69 -4.25 49.01
C SER A 7 34.65 -5.06 47.68
N LYS A 8 35.79 -5.59 47.25
CA LYS A 8 35.93 -6.59 46.20
C LYS A 8 35.49 -7.97 46.73
N ARG A 9 34.45 -8.54 46.12
CA ARG A 9 34.15 -9.97 46.25
C ARG A 9 34.67 -10.72 45.01
N SER A 10 35.54 -11.69 45.27
CA SER A 10 36.12 -12.61 44.29
C SER A 10 35.06 -13.57 43.73
N ALA A 11 35.00 -13.68 42.41
CA ALA A 11 34.20 -14.67 41.70
C ALA A 11 35.05 -15.96 41.55
N THR A 12 34.61 -17.05 42.16
CA THR A 12 35.15 -18.39 41.96
C THR A 12 34.63 -18.98 40.65
N ASN A 13 35.56 -19.30 39.78
CA ASN A 13 35.38 -19.91 38.47
C ASN A 13 35.12 -21.43 38.65
N VAL A 14 33.90 -21.90 38.37
CA VAL A 14 33.55 -23.33 38.31
C VAL A 14 33.52 -23.77 36.87
N GLN A 15 34.61 -24.38 36.42
CA GLN A 15 34.66 -25.11 35.14
C GLN A 15 33.81 -26.37 35.22
N ARG A 16 32.74 -26.46 34.42
CA ARG A 16 32.05 -27.73 34.14
C ARG A 16 32.62 -28.35 32.89
N LYS A 17 33.18 -29.54 32.98
CA LYS A 17 33.59 -30.42 31.89
C LYS A 17 32.35 -30.94 31.16
N PRO A 18 32.38 -31.06 29.82
CA PRO A 18 31.32 -31.74 29.08
C PRO A 18 31.42 -33.25 29.18
N ALA A 19 30.27 -33.92 29.33
CA ALA A 19 30.16 -35.39 29.31
C ALA A 19 30.26 -35.93 27.88
N PRO A 20 30.73 -37.19 27.69
CA PRO A 20 30.95 -37.74 26.35
C PRO A 20 29.65 -38.16 25.68
N ALA A 21 29.55 -37.85 24.36
CA ALA A 21 28.45 -38.28 23.51
C ALA A 21 28.58 -39.77 23.14
N THR A 22 27.56 -40.57 23.47
CA THR A 22 27.41 -41.94 22.97
C THR A 22 26.89 -41.94 21.56
N ALA A 23 27.66 -42.51 20.64
CA ALA A 23 27.27 -42.74 19.26
C ALA A 23 26.25 -43.89 19.19
N GLY A 24 25.00 -43.58 18.89
CA GLY A 24 23.97 -44.54 18.53
C GLY A 24 23.75 -44.55 17.01
N ALA A 25 24.13 -45.65 16.37
CA ALA A 25 23.97 -45.86 14.96
C ALA A 25 22.49 -45.96 14.55
N LEU A 26 21.99 -45.02 13.78
CA LEU A 26 20.69 -45.12 13.09
C LEU A 26 20.92 -45.65 11.68
N LYS A 27 20.52 -46.92 11.46
CA LYS A 27 20.47 -47.58 10.17
C LYS A 27 19.53 -46.80 9.21
N ALA A 28 20.06 -46.45 8.07
CA ALA A 28 19.32 -45.88 6.96
C ALA A 28 18.33 -46.90 6.40
N ALA A 29 17.03 -46.58 6.49
CA ALA A 29 16.00 -47.26 5.72
C ALA A 29 15.95 -46.58 4.34
N ARG A 30 16.40 -47.30 3.30
CA ARG A 30 16.23 -46.94 1.92
C ARG A 30 14.74 -47.12 1.55
N SER A 31 13.98 -46.05 1.30
CA SER A 31 12.69 -46.14 0.68
C SER A 31 12.86 -46.12 -0.85
N ALA A 32 12.32 -47.16 -1.48
CA ALA A 32 12.31 -47.33 -2.93
C ALA A 32 11.47 -46.26 -3.61
N LYS A 33 12.00 -45.67 -4.68
CA LYS A 33 11.23 -44.84 -5.62
C LYS A 33 10.27 -45.72 -6.41
N PRO A 34 9.00 -45.38 -6.59
CA PRO A 34 8.17 -46.04 -7.58
C PRO A 34 8.55 -45.48 -8.99
N THR A 35 9.14 -46.30 -9.80
CA THR A 35 9.32 -46.10 -11.25
C THR A 35 7.96 -46.23 -11.93
N ARG A 36 7.37 -45.13 -12.34
CA ARG A 36 6.19 -45.12 -13.18
C ARG A 36 6.65 -45.22 -14.65
N ARG A 37 6.44 -46.39 -15.22
CA ARG A 37 6.65 -46.68 -16.66
C ARG A 37 5.59 -45.87 -17.43
N ILE A 38 6.02 -44.92 -18.26
CA ILE A 38 5.16 -44.26 -19.24
C ILE A 38 5.18 -45.12 -20.50
N THR A 39 4.04 -45.79 -20.77
CA THR A 39 3.77 -46.38 -22.09
C THR A 39 3.07 -45.30 -22.91
N SER A 40 3.65 -44.93 -24.03
CA SER A 40 3.03 -44.10 -25.04
C SER A 40 1.87 -44.84 -25.69
N SER A 41 0.66 -44.29 -25.64
CA SER A 41 -0.39 -44.57 -26.62
C SER A 41 -0.79 -43.24 -27.27
N GLN A 42 -0.72 -43.21 -28.55
CA GLN A 42 -1.23 -42.14 -29.40
C GLN A 42 -2.75 -42.01 -29.23
N ASP A 43 -3.25 -40.82 -29.51
CA ASP A 43 -4.65 -40.43 -29.70
C ASP A 43 -5.46 -40.13 -28.44
N GLY A 44 -5.74 -38.84 -28.28
CA GLY A 44 -6.73 -38.36 -27.34
C GLY A 44 -6.60 -36.85 -27.01
N HIS A 45 -6.93 -35.98 -27.95
CA HIS A 45 -7.19 -34.58 -27.67
C HIS A 45 -8.37 -34.46 -26.69
N LEU A 46 -8.06 -34.13 -25.42
CA LEU A 46 -9.04 -33.54 -24.53
C LEU A 46 -8.96 -32.02 -24.70
N VAL A 47 -9.67 -31.52 -25.70
CA VAL A 47 -10.03 -30.09 -25.79
C VAL A 47 -11.14 -29.85 -24.76
N SER A 48 -10.75 -29.28 -23.63
CA SER A 48 -11.73 -28.69 -22.71
C SER A 48 -12.20 -27.38 -23.34
N THR A 49 -13.26 -27.45 -24.14
CA THR A 49 -14.02 -26.26 -24.57
C THR A 49 -14.79 -25.74 -23.37
N ARG A 50 -14.17 -24.88 -22.57
CA ARG A 50 -14.94 -23.93 -21.77
C ARG A 50 -15.37 -22.82 -22.71
N GLU A 51 -16.66 -22.78 -23.00
CA GLU A 51 -17.28 -21.63 -23.65
C GLU A 51 -16.97 -20.37 -22.81
N PRO A 52 -16.66 -19.22 -23.46
CA PRO A 52 -16.52 -17.97 -22.74
C PRO A 52 -17.89 -17.63 -22.15
N VAL A 53 -17.99 -17.62 -20.81
CA VAL A 53 -19.13 -17.03 -20.13
C VAL A 53 -19.14 -15.55 -20.54
N ALA A 54 -20.12 -15.18 -21.33
CA ALA A 54 -20.36 -13.81 -21.72
C ALA A 54 -20.46 -12.95 -20.45
N ALA A 55 -19.66 -11.89 -20.39
CA ALA A 55 -19.78 -10.87 -19.38
C ALA A 55 -21.14 -10.20 -19.51
N THR A 56 -22.13 -10.73 -18.83
CA THR A 56 -23.41 -10.09 -18.67
C THR A 56 -23.30 -8.98 -17.67
N GLY A 57 -23.79 -7.83 -18.06
CA GLY A 57 -23.74 -6.52 -17.46
C GLY A 57 -23.83 -6.47 -15.93
N ALA A 58 -23.31 -5.38 -15.38
CA ALA A 58 -23.35 -4.99 -14.00
C ALA A 58 -24.70 -5.31 -13.34
N VAL A 59 -24.77 -6.39 -12.58
CA VAL A 59 -25.93 -6.73 -11.78
C VAL A 59 -25.74 -6.00 -10.45
N THR A 60 -26.38 -4.86 -10.33
CA THR A 60 -26.63 -4.21 -9.04
C THR A 60 -27.61 -5.07 -8.26
N HIS A 61 -27.14 -6.01 -7.46
CA HIS A 61 -27.97 -6.70 -6.49
C HIS A 61 -28.25 -5.77 -5.30
N VAL A 62 -29.30 -4.99 -5.40
CA VAL A 62 -29.91 -4.31 -4.26
C VAL A 62 -30.75 -5.35 -3.52
N ARG A 63 -30.29 -5.83 -2.36
CA ARG A 63 -31.15 -6.61 -1.45
C ARG A 63 -32.17 -5.67 -0.79
N PRO A 64 -33.47 -6.03 -0.72
CA PRO A 64 -34.45 -5.26 0.02
C PRO A 64 -34.11 -5.32 1.53
N GLY A 65 -33.86 -4.15 2.15
CA GLY A 65 -33.72 -4.03 3.60
C GLY A 65 -32.42 -3.46 4.13
N VAL A 66 -31.36 -3.31 3.33
CA VAL A 66 -30.18 -2.53 3.70
C VAL A 66 -30.11 -1.36 2.75
N THR A 67 -30.75 -0.28 3.12
CA THR A 67 -30.49 1.02 2.50
C THR A 67 -29.02 1.34 2.84
N PRO A 68 -28.10 1.45 1.86
CA PRO A 68 -26.89 2.22 2.09
C PRO A 68 -27.40 3.52 2.70
N GLN A 69 -26.79 4.02 3.76
CA GLN A 69 -27.00 5.41 4.14
C GLN A 69 -26.40 6.26 3.02
N SER A 70 -27.05 6.26 1.87
CA SER A 70 -27.09 7.37 0.97
C SER A 70 -27.74 8.49 1.77
N THR A 71 -26.92 9.13 2.63
CA THR A 71 -27.18 10.52 2.88
C THR A 71 -27.43 11.09 1.51
N THR A 72 -28.60 11.62 1.30
CA THR A 72 -28.96 12.49 0.18
C THR A 72 -27.85 13.53 0.10
N ARG A 73 -26.73 13.17 -0.56
CA ARG A 73 -25.65 14.09 -0.88
C ARG A 73 -26.26 15.00 -1.94
N SER A 74 -26.99 16.01 -1.47
CA SER A 74 -27.36 17.16 -2.28
C SER A 74 -26.13 17.49 -3.10
N LYS A 75 -26.26 17.68 -4.41
CA LYS A 75 -25.31 18.04 -5.45
C LYS A 75 -24.12 18.90 -4.97
N LEU A 76 -23.34 18.45 -3.99
CA LEU A 76 -22.10 19.05 -3.56
C LEU A 76 -21.10 18.80 -4.70
N THR A 77 -20.95 19.79 -5.54
CA THR A 77 -19.92 19.80 -6.58
C THR A 77 -18.69 20.49 -5.99
N LEU A 78 -17.54 19.91 -6.21
CA LEU A 78 -16.27 20.56 -5.88
C LEU A 78 -16.04 21.74 -6.86
N PRO A 79 -15.33 22.79 -6.42
CA PRO A 79 -14.92 23.88 -7.32
C PRO A 79 -14.19 23.34 -8.55
N LYS A 80 -14.41 23.99 -9.68
CA LYS A 80 -13.79 23.59 -10.96
C LYS A 80 -12.27 23.48 -10.86
N GLU A 81 -11.65 24.45 -10.22
CA GLU A 81 -10.19 24.53 -10.06
C GLU A 81 -9.66 23.31 -9.29
N LEU A 82 -10.37 22.89 -8.24
CA LEU A 82 -10.02 21.71 -7.46
C LEU A 82 -10.18 20.41 -8.27
N GLN A 83 -11.26 20.33 -9.09
CA GLN A 83 -11.45 19.18 -9.98
C GLN A 83 -10.33 19.10 -11.04
N LEU A 84 -9.90 20.23 -11.59
CA LEU A 84 -8.81 20.29 -12.56
C LEU A 84 -7.46 19.94 -11.92
N GLN A 85 -7.22 20.39 -10.69
CA GLN A 85 -6.02 20.02 -9.93
C GLN A 85 -6.00 18.51 -9.66
N MET A 86 -7.13 17.92 -9.24
CA MET A 86 -7.25 16.46 -9.09
C MET A 86 -6.94 15.73 -10.37
N LEU A 87 -7.54 16.16 -11.49
CA LEU A 87 -7.33 15.53 -12.79
C LEU A 87 -5.87 15.57 -13.20
N ASP A 88 -5.20 16.71 -13.04
CA ASP A 88 -3.79 16.89 -13.37
C ASP A 88 -2.89 15.93 -12.56
N LEU A 89 -3.13 15.82 -11.26
CA LEU A 89 -2.41 14.89 -10.38
C LEU A 89 -2.71 13.41 -10.70
N MET A 90 -3.93 13.07 -11.09
CA MET A 90 -4.29 11.72 -11.52
C MET A 90 -3.57 11.34 -12.82
N ILE A 91 -3.50 12.26 -13.80
CA ILE A 91 -2.72 12.07 -15.03
C ILE A 91 -1.23 11.88 -14.70
N LYS A 92 -0.67 12.75 -13.87
CA LYS A 92 0.74 12.65 -13.43
C LYS A 92 1.03 11.29 -12.80
N SER A 93 0.17 10.82 -11.90
CA SER A 93 0.31 9.53 -11.23
C SER A 93 0.24 8.36 -12.21
N ARG A 94 -0.72 8.39 -13.15
CA ARG A 94 -0.87 7.37 -14.17
C ARG A 94 0.35 7.29 -15.09
N VAL A 95 0.84 8.43 -15.56
CA VAL A 95 2.03 8.49 -16.41
C VAL A 95 3.25 7.93 -15.70
N LEU A 96 3.43 8.27 -14.41
CA LEU A 96 4.52 7.72 -13.61
C LEU A 96 4.43 6.19 -13.53
N GLU A 97 3.28 5.65 -13.15
CA GLU A 97 3.09 4.19 -13.03
C GLU A 97 3.30 3.46 -14.35
N GLU A 98 2.82 4.01 -15.46
CA GLU A 98 3.07 3.45 -16.79
C GLU A 98 4.55 3.53 -17.19
N ARG A 99 5.27 4.55 -16.71
CA ARG A 99 6.72 4.65 -16.87
C ARG A 99 7.44 3.56 -16.07
N LEU A 100 7.02 3.30 -14.82
CA LEU A 100 7.58 2.22 -14.01
C LEU A 100 7.37 0.84 -14.67
N ILE A 101 6.20 0.60 -15.25
CA ILE A 101 5.94 -0.62 -16.04
C ILE A 101 6.89 -0.71 -17.25
N LYS A 102 7.12 0.40 -17.97
CA LYS A 102 8.06 0.43 -19.09
C LYS A 102 9.50 0.14 -18.63
N VAL A 103 9.95 0.72 -17.53
CA VAL A 103 11.25 0.48 -16.91
C VAL A 103 11.43 -1.00 -16.55
N TYR A 104 10.42 -1.63 -15.97
CA TYR A 104 10.43 -3.07 -15.74
C TYR A 104 10.56 -3.87 -17.05
N LYS A 105 9.74 -3.55 -18.06
CA LYS A 105 9.72 -4.27 -19.35
C LYS A 105 11.03 -4.11 -20.16
N THR A 106 11.78 -3.04 -19.92
CA THR A 106 13.10 -2.83 -20.55
C THR A 106 14.26 -3.48 -19.80
N GLY A 107 14.00 -4.10 -18.64
CA GLY A 107 15.01 -4.79 -17.84
C GLY A 107 15.81 -3.87 -16.91
N ASP A 108 15.43 -2.60 -16.78
CA ASP A 108 16.09 -1.66 -15.88
C ASP A 108 15.67 -1.83 -14.39
N SER A 109 14.75 -2.75 -14.11
CA SER A 109 14.28 -3.11 -12.78
C SER A 109 13.91 -4.59 -12.69
N TYR A 110 13.99 -5.14 -11.48
CA TYR A 110 13.74 -6.57 -11.22
C TYR A 110 12.27 -6.90 -10.96
N PHE A 111 11.48 -5.91 -10.54
CA PHE A 111 10.11 -6.16 -10.10
C PHE A 111 9.27 -4.88 -10.24
N TRP A 112 8.00 -5.04 -10.58
CA TRP A 112 7.01 -3.98 -10.55
C TRP A 112 5.76 -4.44 -9.79
N ILE A 113 5.22 -3.57 -8.96
CA ILE A 113 3.90 -3.61 -8.35
C ILE A 113 3.41 -2.17 -8.28
N GLY A 114 2.12 -1.90 -8.51
CA GLY A 114 1.69 -0.50 -8.60
C GLY A 114 0.20 -0.29 -8.47
N ALA A 115 -0.20 0.97 -8.64
CA ALA A 115 -1.51 1.51 -8.33
C ALA A 115 -2.41 1.90 -9.52
N PRO A 116 -2.15 1.54 -10.81
CA PRO A 116 -3.04 1.98 -11.88
C PRO A 116 -4.46 1.46 -11.67
N GLY A 117 -5.41 2.40 -11.60
CA GLY A 117 -6.82 2.15 -11.25
C GLY A 117 -7.24 2.74 -9.91
N GLU A 118 -6.29 3.08 -9.04
CA GLU A 118 -6.55 3.62 -7.70
C GLU A 118 -6.26 5.13 -7.59
N GLU A 119 -6.04 5.84 -8.72
CA GLU A 119 -5.72 7.28 -8.71
C GLU A 119 -6.85 8.12 -8.14
N ALA A 120 -8.11 7.73 -8.38
CA ALA A 120 -9.28 8.42 -7.85
C ALA A 120 -9.44 8.28 -6.34
N PHE A 121 -8.76 7.32 -5.71
CA PHE A 121 -8.62 7.20 -4.26
C PHE A 121 -7.37 7.92 -3.76
N GLY A 122 -6.21 7.60 -4.31
CA GLY A 122 -4.93 8.04 -3.76
C GLY A 122 -4.70 9.54 -3.89
N VAL A 123 -5.13 10.18 -5.01
CA VAL A 123 -4.96 11.63 -5.21
C VAL A 123 -5.77 12.44 -4.18
N PRO A 124 -7.09 12.22 -4.00
CA PRO A 124 -7.84 12.88 -2.92
C PRO A 124 -7.23 12.69 -1.53
N LEU A 125 -6.76 11.49 -1.21
CA LEU A 125 -6.13 11.22 0.08
C LEU A 125 -4.89 12.09 0.28
N GLY A 126 -4.00 12.16 -0.72
CA GLY A 126 -2.80 12.99 -0.66
C GLY A 126 -3.09 14.49 -0.56
N MET A 127 -4.12 14.97 -1.28
CA MET A 127 -4.52 16.39 -1.25
C MET A 127 -5.10 16.81 0.12
N LEU A 128 -5.72 15.90 0.85
CA LEU A 128 -6.37 16.16 2.15
C LEU A 128 -5.46 15.91 3.36
N THR A 129 -4.31 15.26 3.15
CA THR A 129 -3.35 14.95 4.21
C THR A 129 -2.70 16.22 4.74
N HIS A 130 -2.68 16.39 6.07
CA HIS A 130 -1.88 17.43 6.73
C HIS A 130 -0.41 17.00 6.73
N LYS A 131 0.29 17.36 5.67
CA LYS A 131 1.68 17.00 5.41
C LYS A 131 2.64 17.74 6.32
N GLY A 132 3.56 17.01 6.96
CA GLY A 132 4.64 17.57 7.78
C GLY A 132 5.27 16.51 8.67
N LYS A 133 6.16 16.93 9.57
CA LYS A 133 6.91 16.04 10.46
C LYS A 133 6.46 16.21 11.91
N GLY A 134 6.30 15.09 12.59
CA GLY A 134 5.95 15.06 14.01
C GLY A 134 4.44 14.94 14.27
N PRO A 135 4.01 14.88 15.55
CA PRO A 135 2.66 14.45 15.93
C PRO A 135 1.54 15.43 15.56
N GLU A 136 1.85 16.68 15.27
CA GLU A 136 0.85 17.69 14.84
C GLU A 136 0.38 17.47 13.39
N TYR A 137 1.11 16.66 12.63
CA TYR A 137 0.81 16.29 11.25
C TYR A 137 0.31 14.84 11.18
N ASP A 138 -0.27 14.48 10.04
CA ASP A 138 -0.78 13.14 9.84
C ASP A 138 0.37 12.15 9.66
N TYR A 139 0.25 10.96 10.26
CA TYR A 139 1.11 9.83 9.97
C TYR A 139 0.47 8.95 8.90
N LEU A 140 1.26 8.59 7.89
CA LEU A 140 0.81 7.76 6.79
C LEU A 140 1.48 6.39 6.83
N HIS A 141 0.68 5.38 7.03
CA HIS A 141 1.04 3.96 6.95
C HIS A 141 0.47 3.41 5.64
N LEU A 142 1.17 3.67 4.55
CA LEU A 142 0.66 3.40 3.21
C LEU A 142 0.88 1.94 2.81
N HIS A 143 -0.03 1.46 1.98
CA HIS A 143 0.15 0.27 1.17
C HIS A 143 1.11 0.55 0.00
N TYR A 144 1.68 -0.49 -0.62
CA TYR A 144 2.56 -0.31 -1.80
C TYR A 144 1.87 0.34 -3.01
N ARG A 145 0.55 0.47 -3.03
CA ARG A 145 -0.20 1.24 -4.04
C ARG A 145 -0.33 2.74 -3.70
N GLY A 146 0.46 3.24 -2.77
CA GLY A 146 0.41 4.63 -2.28
C GLY A 146 1.01 5.68 -3.23
N THR A 147 1.52 5.32 -4.41
CA THR A 147 2.14 6.27 -5.36
C THR A 147 1.25 7.48 -5.68
N PRO A 148 -0.06 7.34 -6.00
CA PRO A 148 -0.90 8.49 -6.28
C PRO A 148 -1.04 9.46 -5.10
N THR A 149 -1.08 8.93 -3.87
CA THR A 149 -1.11 9.74 -2.64
C THR A 149 0.15 10.58 -2.51
N LEU A 150 1.32 9.97 -2.71
CA LEU A 150 2.61 10.67 -2.59
C LEU A 150 2.84 11.68 -3.72
N VAL A 151 2.41 11.36 -4.95
CA VAL A 151 2.42 12.32 -6.07
C VAL A 151 1.56 13.54 -5.75
N ALA A 152 0.36 13.34 -5.19
CA ALA A 152 -0.52 14.43 -4.78
C ALA A 152 0.06 15.27 -3.63
N MET A 153 0.87 14.65 -2.75
CA MET A 153 1.64 15.34 -1.72
C MET A 153 2.88 16.07 -2.24
N GLY A 154 3.24 15.90 -3.51
CA GLY A 154 4.33 16.60 -4.17
C GLY A 154 5.61 15.78 -4.33
N MET A 155 5.56 14.45 -4.25
CA MET A 155 6.72 13.59 -4.51
C MET A 155 7.18 13.73 -5.98
N PRO A 156 8.47 14.02 -6.24
CA PRO A 156 9.01 14.06 -7.59
C PRO A 156 8.97 12.68 -8.26
N MET A 157 8.67 12.63 -9.56
CA MET A 157 8.66 11.36 -10.30
C MET A 157 9.99 10.63 -10.27
N ILE A 158 11.10 11.37 -10.25
CA ILE A 158 12.45 10.82 -10.24
C ILE A 158 12.73 9.95 -9.00
N ASP A 159 12.11 10.27 -7.85
CA ASP A 159 12.34 9.50 -6.61
C ASP A 159 11.71 8.11 -6.69
N SER A 160 10.53 7.98 -7.32
CA SER A 160 9.94 6.68 -7.63
C SER A 160 10.80 5.85 -8.59
N LEU A 161 11.41 6.50 -9.57
CA LEU A 161 12.31 5.85 -10.54
C LEU A 161 13.62 5.41 -9.89
N ARG A 162 14.18 6.19 -8.96
CA ARG A 162 15.36 5.81 -8.17
C ARG A 162 15.11 4.58 -7.32
N LEU A 163 13.96 4.56 -6.62
CA LEU A 163 13.52 3.40 -5.84
C LEU A 163 13.30 2.18 -6.76
N MET A 164 12.60 2.36 -7.88
CA MET A 164 12.31 1.30 -8.86
C MET A 164 13.57 0.67 -9.45
N MET A 165 14.59 1.47 -9.77
CA MET A 165 15.84 1.04 -10.38
C MET A 165 16.93 0.71 -9.34
N ASN A 166 16.60 0.69 -8.04
CA ASN A 166 17.52 0.39 -6.95
C ASN A 166 18.81 1.25 -6.99
N ARG A 167 18.66 2.58 -7.03
CA ARG A 167 19.78 3.52 -7.07
C ARG A 167 20.18 3.98 -5.67
N VAL A 168 21.49 4.19 -5.45
CA VAL A 168 22.00 4.69 -4.16
C VAL A 168 21.43 6.06 -3.79
N THR A 169 20.98 6.82 -4.78
CA THR A 169 20.33 8.12 -4.65
C THR A 169 18.84 8.06 -4.31
N ASP A 170 18.27 6.85 -4.16
CA ASP A 170 16.89 6.67 -3.70
C ASP A 170 16.74 7.23 -2.27
N PRO A 171 15.89 8.25 -2.07
CA PRO A 171 15.75 8.91 -0.78
C PRO A 171 15.03 8.04 0.27
N SER A 172 14.32 7.00 -0.16
CA SER A 172 13.56 6.13 0.76
C SER A 172 14.41 5.03 1.37
N THR A 173 15.28 4.40 0.61
CA THR A 173 15.98 3.16 1.03
C THR A 173 17.45 3.11 0.62
N GLY A 174 17.94 4.09 -0.16
CA GLY A 174 19.27 4.02 -0.76
C GLY A 174 19.41 2.86 -1.76
N GLY A 175 18.33 2.52 -2.46
CA GLY A 175 18.29 1.45 -3.46
C GLY A 175 18.24 0.02 -2.90
N ARG A 176 17.90 -0.16 -1.61
CA ARG A 176 17.93 -1.46 -0.91
C ARG A 176 16.57 -2.12 -0.72
N ASN A 177 15.50 -1.59 -1.32
CA ASN A 177 14.15 -2.14 -1.22
C ASN A 177 13.47 -2.20 -2.59
N PHE A 178 12.25 -2.76 -2.63
CA PHE A 178 11.42 -2.88 -3.83
C PHE A 178 10.81 -1.55 -4.26
N CYS A 179 10.35 -1.49 -5.51
CA CYS A 179 9.51 -0.39 -5.98
C CYS A 179 8.31 -0.16 -5.04
N ASN A 180 7.89 1.10 -4.93
CA ASN A 180 6.74 1.53 -4.14
C ASN A 180 6.82 1.28 -2.62
N HIS A 181 7.99 0.90 -2.08
CA HIS A 181 8.25 0.80 -0.64
C HIS A 181 8.85 2.11 -0.13
N TYR A 182 8.07 3.16 -0.23
CA TYR A 182 8.47 4.52 0.13
C TYR A 182 8.67 4.72 1.63
N CYS A 183 9.56 5.65 1.97
CA CYS A 183 9.74 6.20 3.31
C CYS A 183 10.09 7.67 3.17
N ILE A 184 9.29 8.58 3.73
CA ILE A 184 9.55 10.03 3.68
C ILE A 184 9.33 10.61 5.08
N PRO A 185 10.36 10.58 5.94
CA PRO A 185 10.24 11.00 7.34
C PRO A 185 9.77 12.45 7.51
N GLU A 186 10.11 13.34 6.56
CA GLU A 186 9.73 14.76 6.56
C GLU A 186 8.22 14.96 6.39
N TRP A 187 7.50 13.94 5.94
CA TRP A 187 6.05 13.94 5.73
C TRP A 187 5.34 12.92 6.61
N ASN A 188 6.02 12.38 7.63
CA ASN A 188 5.52 11.27 8.45
C ASN A 188 5.07 10.05 7.62
N VAL A 189 5.65 9.83 6.43
CA VAL A 189 5.41 8.60 5.67
C VAL A 189 6.29 7.51 6.26
N VAL A 190 5.65 6.61 6.98
CA VAL A 190 6.29 5.47 7.63
C VAL A 190 6.74 4.47 6.55
N PRO A 191 7.87 3.77 6.71
CA PRO A 191 8.31 2.78 5.74
C PRO A 191 7.20 1.81 5.34
N VAL A 192 6.93 1.72 4.03
CA VAL A 192 5.98 0.73 3.50
C VAL A 192 6.55 -0.66 3.74
N THR A 193 5.75 -1.56 4.31
CA THR A 193 6.16 -2.92 4.67
C THR A 193 5.84 -3.92 3.56
N SER A 194 6.76 -4.86 3.28
CA SER A 194 6.50 -6.00 2.39
C SER A 194 5.62 -7.09 3.03
N PRO A 195 5.78 -7.42 4.33
CA PRO A 195 4.78 -8.23 5.03
C PRO A 195 3.43 -7.50 4.99
N ILE A 196 2.44 -8.15 4.38
CA ILE A 196 1.13 -7.56 4.14
C ILE A 196 0.46 -7.23 5.47
N GLU A 197 -0.17 -6.06 5.54
CA GLU A 197 -1.03 -5.55 6.61
C GLU A 197 -0.34 -5.26 7.96
N VAL A 198 0.97 -5.49 8.11
CA VAL A 198 1.73 -5.12 9.31
C VAL A 198 1.63 -3.62 9.64
N GLN A 199 1.44 -2.78 8.62
CA GLN A 199 1.24 -1.34 8.79
C GLN A 199 0.01 -1.00 9.65
N TYR A 200 -1.01 -1.84 9.71
CA TYR A 200 -2.17 -1.61 10.58
C TYR A 200 -1.80 -1.65 12.07
N GLY A 201 -0.96 -2.61 12.47
CA GLY A 201 -0.43 -2.68 13.84
C GLY A 201 0.45 -1.48 14.17
N ALA A 202 1.33 -1.07 13.24
CA ALA A 202 2.19 0.10 13.42
C ALA A 202 1.40 1.41 13.54
N ALA A 203 0.32 1.56 12.76
CA ALA A 203 -0.55 2.73 12.79
C ALA A 203 -1.24 2.94 14.15
N VAL A 204 -1.57 1.86 14.86
CA VAL A 204 -2.08 1.92 16.23
C VAL A 204 -1.08 2.63 17.15
N GLY A 205 0.23 2.34 17.00
CA GLY A 205 1.28 2.96 17.81
C GLY A 205 1.39 4.48 17.60
N THR A 206 1.37 4.95 16.35
CA THR A 206 1.41 6.38 16.05
C THR A 206 0.15 7.09 16.52
N ALA A 207 -1.03 6.48 16.34
CA ALA A 207 -2.29 7.03 16.84
C ALA A 207 -2.34 7.13 18.37
N MET A 208 -1.78 6.14 19.08
CA MET A 208 -1.61 6.21 20.54
C MET A 208 -0.72 7.38 20.96
N ALA A 209 0.38 7.60 20.24
CA ALA A 209 1.29 8.72 20.51
C ALA A 209 0.59 10.06 20.28
N GLN A 210 -0.13 10.20 19.15
CA GLN A 210 -0.92 11.41 18.84
C GLN A 210 -1.98 11.68 19.91
N ARG A 211 -2.75 10.66 20.30
CA ARG A 211 -3.75 10.79 21.38
C ARG A 211 -3.13 11.22 22.71
N ARG A 212 -2.02 10.59 23.14
CA ARG A 212 -1.33 10.95 24.38
C ARG A 212 -0.84 12.41 24.37
N ARG A 213 -0.40 12.89 23.23
CA ARG A 213 0.07 14.26 23.02
C ARG A 213 -1.07 15.27 22.80
N ARG A 214 -2.31 14.80 22.65
CA ARG A 214 -3.47 15.63 22.28
C ARG A 214 -3.20 16.46 21.02
N SER A 215 -2.47 15.90 20.09
CA SER A 215 -2.08 16.53 18.83
C SER A 215 -3.24 16.59 17.84
N LYS A 216 -3.09 17.43 16.81
CA LYS A 216 -4.11 17.61 15.76
C LYS A 216 -3.99 16.60 14.62
N GLY A 217 -2.84 15.95 14.49
CA GLY A 217 -2.60 14.94 13.48
C GLY A 217 -3.43 13.67 13.75
N ILE A 218 -3.71 12.93 12.69
CA ILE A 218 -4.36 11.62 12.73
C ILE A 218 -3.44 10.57 12.10
N SER A 219 -3.63 9.30 12.45
CA SER A 219 -2.95 8.21 11.77
C SER A 219 -3.83 7.66 10.65
N ILE A 220 -3.28 7.67 9.44
CA ILE A 220 -3.93 7.18 8.22
C ILE A 220 -3.25 5.86 7.85
N VAL A 221 -4.03 4.80 7.71
CA VAL A 221 -3.53 3.50 7.27
C VAL A 221 -4.31 3.00 6.07
N THR A 222 -3.60 2.49 5.07
CA THR A 222 -4.18 2.00 3.82
C THR A 222 -3.79 0.54 3.58
N GLY A 223 -4.70 -0.25 3.01
CA GLY A 223 -4.45 -1.64 2.65
C GLY A 223 -5.45 -2.16 1.63
N GLY A 224 -5.18 -3.32 1.03
CA GLY A 224 -6.05 -3.97 0.08
C GLY A 224 -7.10 -4.88 0.74
N ASP A 225 -8.11 -5.27 -0.02
CA ASP A 225 -9.18 -6.17 0.43
C ASP A 225 -8.65 -7.53 0.91
N ALA A 226 -7.85 -8.20 0.10
CA ALA A 226 -7.32 -9.52 0.42
C ALA A 226 -6.47 -9.53 1.71
N GLY A 227 -5.70 -8.47 1.94
CA GLY A 227 -4.86 -8.34 3.12
C GLY A 227 -5.65 -8.23 4.43
N THR A 228 -6.91 -7.80 4.39
CA THR A 228 -7.74 -7.71 5.60
C THR A 228 -8.09 -9.05 6.24
N ALA A 229 -7.71 -10.16 5.60
CA ALA A 229 -7.75 -11.50 6.20
C ALA A 229 -6.62 -11.74 7.24
N GLU A 230 -5.56 -10.89 7.23
CA GLU A 230 -4.47 -10.98 8.18
C GLU A 230 -4.88 -10.51 9.58
N GLY A 231 -4.25 -11.10 10.61
CA GLY A 231 -4.56 -10.81 12.02
C GLY A 231 -4.27 -9.36 12.44
N ASP A 232 -3.33 -8.70 11.78
CA ASP A 232 -2.98 -7.30 12.06
C ASP A 232 -4.14 -6.34 11.79
N PHE A 233 -4.95 -6.60 10.75
CA PHE A 233 -6.16 -5.82 10.48
C PHE A 233 -7.18 -5.94 11.63
N ALA A 234 -7.50 -7.16 12.06
CA ALA A 234 -8.42 -7.39 13.17
C ALA A 234 -7.90 -6.78 14.48
N SER A 235 -6.59 -6.93 14.77
CA SER A 235 -5.96 -6.32 15.92
C SER A 235 -6.04 -4.79 15.90
N CYS A 236 -5.88 -4.18 14.73
CA CYS A 236 -6.03 -2.74 14.56
C CYS A 236 -7.44 -2.28 14.93
N LEU A 237 -8.49 -2.96 14.46
CA LEU A 237 -9.88 -2.61 14.79
C LEU A 237 -10.13 -2.69 16.30
N ILE A 238 -9.63 -3.76 16.97
CA ILE A 238 -9.75 -3.93 18.43
C ILE A 238 -9.07 -2.77 19.16
N TRP A 239 -7.81 -2.47 18.83
CA TRP A 239 -7.05 -1.45 19.53
C TRP A 239 -7.53 -0.03 19.26
N ALA A 240 -7.99 0.25 18.05
CA ALA A 240 -8.49 1.57 17.68
C ALA A 240 -9.82 1.95 18.34
N SER A 241 -10.67 0.97 18.63
CA SER A 241 -12.07 1.17 19.04
C SER A 241 -12.33 1.02 20.53
N ARG A 242 -11.32 0.82 21.38
CA ARG A 242 -11.49 0.56 22.82
C ARG A 242 -12.23 1.71 23.52
N PRO A 243 -13.39 1.47 24.18
CA PRO A 243 -14.20 2.51 24.80
C PRO A 243 -13.40 3.37 25.78
N GLY A 244 -13.47 4.69 25.63
CA GLY A 244 -12.72 5.67 26.41
C GLY A 244 -11.22 5.74 26.03
N ASN A 245 -10.77 4.88 25.11
CA ASN A 245 -9.41 4.84 24.59
C ASN A 245 -9.39 4.74 23.06
N GLU A 246 -10.42 5.26 22.43
CA GLU A 246 -10.49 5.32 20.96
C GLU A 246 -9.31 6.12 20.38
N LEU A 247 -8.87 5.75 19.19
CA LEU A 247 -7.69 6.33 18.54
C LEU A 247 -8.07 7.19 17.34
N PRO A 248 -7.40 8.31 17.09
CA PRO A 248 -7.66 9.17 15.94
C PRO A 248 -7.11 8.54 14.66
N MET A 249 -7.83 7.58 14.09
CA MET A 249 -7.38 6.80 12.94
C MET A 249 -8.38 6.84 11.79
N LEU A 250 -7.87 7.06 10.58
CA LEU A 250 -8.54 6.74 9.34
C LEU A 250 -8.00 5.39 8.83
N ILE A 251 -8.81 4.36 8.93
CA ILE A 251 -8.49 3.00 8.48
C ILE A 251 -9.17 2.82 7.13
N THR A 252 -8.39 2.65 6.06
CA THR A 252 -8.94 2.52 4.71
C THR A 252 -8.65 1.16 4.11
N VAL A 253 -9.60 0.67 3.31
CA VAL A 253 -9.47 -0.54 2.51
C VAL A 253 -9.74 -0.17 1.05
N GLN A 254 -8.75 -0.38 0.18
CA GLN A 254 -8.91 -0.31 -1.26
C GLN A 254 -9.37 -1.67 -1.76
N ASN A 255 -10.67 -1.79 -1.98
CA ASN A 255 -11.28 -3.04 -2.42
C ASN A 255 -11.38 -3.08 -3.95
N ASN A 256 -10.46 -3.79 -4.58
CA ASN A 256 -10.50 -4.10 -6.02
C ASN A 256 -11.05 -5.50 -6.30
N ARG A 257 -11.62 -6.17 -5.29
CA ARG A 257 -12.24 -7.49 -5.32
C ARG A 257 -11.31 -8.63 -5.76
N MET A 258 -10.00 -8.42 -5.64
CA MET A 258 -9.00 -9.37 -6.13
C MET A 258 -7.75 -9.41 -5.26
N GLY A 259 -7.40 -10.55 -4.71
CA GLY A 259 -6.05 -10.83 -4.22
C GLY A 259 -5.05 -10.96 -5.39
N ILE A 260 -3.93 -11.64 -5.20
CA ILE A 260 -2.95 -11.86 -6.30
C ILE A 260 -3.64 -12.60 -7.45
N SER A 261 -4.31 -13.71 -7.15
CA SER A 261 -5.02 -14.58 -8.11
C SER A 261 -6.32 -15.15 -7.54
N THR A 262 -6.82 -14.59 -6.46
CA THR A 262 -8.00 -15.09 -5.72
C THR A 262 -9.06 -14.01 -5.68
N SER A 263 -10.27 -14.34 -6.12
CA SER A 263 -11.40 -13.40 -6.13
C SER A 263 -11.92 -13.15 -4.71
N TYR A 264 -12.53 -11.99 -4.51
CA TYR A 264 -13.14 -11.56 -3.25
C TYR A 264 -14.07 -12.62 -2.65
N ASP A 265 -14.97 -13.16 -3.45
CA ASP A 265 -16.01 -14.09 -3.01
C ASP A 265 -15.45 -15.44 -2.50
N THR A 266 -14.18 -15.73 -2.76
CA THR A 266 -13.49 -16.93 -2.25
C THR A 266 -12.69 -16.65 -0.96
N GLN A 267 -12.56 -15.39 -0.57
CA GLN A 267 -11.80 -14.97 0.61
C GLN A 267 -12.66 -14.37 1.71
N HIS A 268 -13.79 -13.76 1.34
CA HIS A 268 -14.63 -12.95 2.23
C HIS A 268 -16.05 -13.47 2.25
N GLY A 269 -16.62 -13.57 3.46
CA GLY A 269 -18.04 -13.94 3.65
C GLY A 269 -18.96 -12.71 3.79
N GLU A 270 -18.42 -11.54 4.07
CA GLU A 270 -19.13 -10.28 4.13
C GLU A 270 -19.26 -9.61 2.76
N GLU A 271 -20.32 -8.83 2.57
CA GLU A 271 -20.52 -8.03 1.36
C GLU A 271 -19.52 -6.87 1.27
N PHE A 272 -19.28 -6.21 2.41
CA PHE A 272 -18.32 -5.11 2.54
C PHE A 272 -17.42 -5.35 3.76
N ILE A 273 -16.12 -5.18 3.60
CA ILE A 273 -15.15 -5.26 4.70
C ILE A 273 -15.44 -4.19 5.77
N ALA A 274 -15.97 -3.03 5.35
CA ALA A 274 -16.39 -1.98 6.25
C ALA A 274 -17.42 -2.45 7.30
N ASP A 275 -18.21 -3.50 7.02
CA ASP A 275 -19.18 -4.05 7.97
C ASP A 275 -18.51 -4.64 9.22
N ARG A 276 -17.25 -5.07 9.13
CA ARG A 276 -16.46 -5.52 10.28
C ARG A 276 -16.35 -4.41 11.35
N GLY A 277 -16.23 -3.14 10.93
CA GLY A 277 -16.16 -2.01 11.86
C GLY A 277 -17.39 -1.84 12.75
N ARG A 278 -18.57 -2.28 12.28
CA ARG A 278 -19.82 -2.21 13.07
C ARG A 278 -19.76 -3.09 14.34
N ALA A 279 -19.09 -4.25 14.27
CA ALA A 279 -18.88 -5.10 15.43
C ALA A 279 -18.06 -4.41 16.53
N PHE A 280 -17.22 -3.47 16.15
CA PHE A 280 -16.39 -2.65 17.05
C PHE A 280 -16.97 -1.27 17.33
N ARG A 281 -18.25 -1.02 16.97
CA ARG A 281 -18.94 0.25 17.16
C ARG A 281 -18.23 1.44 16.50
N MET A 282 -17.49 1.18 15.43
CA MET A 282 -16.82 2.21 14.65
C MET A 282 -17.79 2.84 13.65
N ARG A 283 -17.53 4.09 13.31
CA ARG A 283 -18.12 4.70 12.13
C ARG A 283 -17.56 4.01 10.89
N THR A 284 -18.44 3.61 9.96
CA THR A 284 -18.06 2.91 8.72
C THR A 284 -18.66 3.61 7.52
N THR A 285 -17.95 3.59 6.39
CA THR A 285 -18.43 4.10 5.11
C THR A 285 -17.94 3.23 3.96
N VAL A 286 -18.77 3.09 2.93
CA VAL A 286 -18.41 2.45 1.66
C VAL A 286 -18.58 3.49 0.57
N VAL A 287 -17.58 3.64 -0.28
CA VAL A 287 -17.45 4.73 -1.26
C VAL A 287 -17.12 4.15 -2.64
N ASN A 288 -17.68 4.73 -3.69
CA ASN A 288 -17.20 4.49 -5.05
C ASN A 288 -15.82 5.15 -5.23
N GLY A 289 -14.77 4.38 -4.98
CA GLY A 289 -13.38 4.83 -5.06
C GLY A 289 -12.89 5.13 -6.49
N ASN A 290 -13.71 4.89 -7.51
CA ASN A 290 -13.44 5.26 -8.91
C ASN A 290 -13.98 6.66 -9.28
N ASP A 291 -14.77 7.30 -8.41
CA ASP A 291 -15.17 8.72 -8.57
C ASP A 291 -14.33 9.60 -7.63
N PRO A 292 -13.39 10.43 -8.16
CA PRO A 292 -12.51 11.23 -7.33
C PRO A 292 -13.23 12.32 -6.53
N ILE A 293 -14.40 12.78 -6.99
CA ILE A 293 -15.20 13.80 -6.27
C ILE A 293 -15.89 13.16 -5.07
N GLU A 294 -16.53 12.01 -5.26
CA GLU A 294 -17.15 11.27 -4.17
C GLU A 294 -16.11 10.87 -3.12
N THR A 295 -14.96 10.38 -3.58
CA THR A 295 -13.84 10.00 -2.73
C THR A 295 -13.30 11.18 -1.92
N TYR A 296 -13.07 12.33 -2.57
CA TYR A 296 -12.58 13.53 -1.88
C TYR A 296 -13.52 13.95 -0.76
N LEU A 297 -14.81 14.07 -1.05
CA LEU A 297 -15.83 14.48 -0.09
C LEU A 297 -15.97 13.48 1.07
N ALA A 298 -15.87 12.19 0.77
CA ALA A 298 -15.91 11.14 1.79
C ALA A 298 -14.68 11.23 2.71
N ILE A 299 -13.47 11.25 2.16
CA ILE A 299 -12.23 11.34 2.94
C ILE A 299 -12.24 12.61 3.81
N GLN A 300 -12.60 13.76 3.25
CA GLN A 300 -12.71 15.03 3.98
C GLN A 300 -13.66 14.88 5.18
N THR A 301 -14.87 14.37 4.92
CA THR A 301 -15.88 14.17 5.96
C THR A 301 -15.39 13.27 7.09
N GLU A 302 -14.72 12.18 6.75
CA GLU A 302 -14.23 11.22 7.74
C GLU A 302 -13.01 11.75 8.51
N MET A 303 -12.08 12.43 7.85
CA MET A 303 -10.98 13.11 8.54
C MET A 303 -11.44 14.20 9.50
N ASP A 304 -12.42 15.02 9.09
CA ASP A 304 -13.01 16.05 9.95
C ASP A 304 -13.70 15.44 11.18
N TYR A 305 -14.43 14.32 10.97
CA TYR A 305 -15.02 13.57 12.08
C TYR A 305 -13.96 13.07 13.06
N ILE A 306 -12.87 12.46 12.56
CA ILE A 306 -11.79 11.93 13.39
C ILE A 306 -11.11 13.06 14.17
N ARG A 307 -10.78 14.18 13.52
CA ARG A 307 -10.14 15.34 14.17
C ARG A 307 -11.03 15.94 15.25
N LYS A 308 -12.35 16.00 15.00
CA LYS A 308 -13.32 16.53 15.94
C LYS A 308 -13.56 15.62 17.14
N THR A 309 -13.58 14.30 16.94
CA THR A 309 -14.05 13.35 17.96
C THR A 309 -12.94 12.52 18.59
N GLY A 310 -11.78 12.41 17.93
CA GLY A 310 -10.71 11.48 18.31
C GLY A 310 -11.06 10.00 18.10
N LYS A 311 -12.16 9.70 17.37
CA LYS A 311 -12.65 8.33 17.17
C LYS A 311 -12.26 7.79 15.80
N PRO A 312 -11.98 6.48 15.69
CA PRO A 312 -11.58 5.86 14.43
C PRO A 312 -12.75 5.75 13.45
N VAL A 313 -12.40 5.69 12.17
CA VAL A 313 -13.30 5.39 11.06
C VAL A 313 -12.71 4.25 10.24
N LEU A 314 -13.54 3.29 9.83
CA LEU A 314 -13.22 2.30 8.81
C LEU A 314 -13.94 2.67 7.52
N ALA A 315 -13.17 3.00 6.48
CA ALA A 315 -13.67 3.42 5.18
C ALA A 315 -13.22 2.45 4.08
N GLU A 316 -14.16 1.91 3.34
CA GLU A 316 -13.90 1.02 2.21
C GLU A 316 -14.16 1.74 0.90
N PHE A 317 -13.19 1.70 0.00
CA PHE A 317 -13.24 2.32 -1.32
C PHE A 317 -13.22 1.24 -2.39
N GLN A 318 -14.30 1.16 -3.16
CA GLN A 318 -14.42 0.26 -4.31
C GLN A 318 -13.60 0.84 -5.46
N VAL A 319 -12.49 0.20 -5.79
CA VAL A 319 -11.53 0.68 -6.79
C VAL A 319 -11.32 -0.35 -7.89
N SER A 320 -10.79 0.08 -9.03
CA SER A 320 -10.38 -0.82 -10.12
C SER A 320 -8.90 -1.20 -9.98
N ARG A 321 -8.54 -2.37 -10.53
CA ARG A 321 -7.17 -2.78 -10.75
C ARG A 321 -6.92 -2.97 -12.25
N LEU A 322 -6.28 -1.98 -12.89
CA LEU A 322 -6.17 -1.94 -14.35
C LEU A 322 -5.09 -2.87 -14.93
N TYR A 323 -4.18 -3.35 -14.10
CA TYR A 323 -3.10 -4.24 -14.50
C TYR A 323 -3.07 -5.46 -13.58
N GLY A 324 -2.37 -6.50 -13.98
CA GLY A 324 -2.09 -7.62 -13.08
C GLY A 324 -1.52 -7.15 -11.74
N HIS A 325 -1.63 -7.98 -10.70
CA HIS A 325 -1.22 -7.62 -9.34
C HIS A 325 0.19 -7.04 -9.26
N SER A 326 1.11 -7.64 -10.00
CA SER A 326 2.51 -7.23 -10.12
C SER A 326 3.08 -7.75 -11.44
N SER A 327 4.37 -7.50 -11.66
CA SER A 327 5.10 -8.08 -12.80
C SER A 327 5.03 -9.61 -12.86
N ALA A 328 4.90 -10.29 -11.72
CA ALA A 328 4.75 -11.75 -11.66
C ALA A 328 3.39 -12.24 -12.20
N SER A 329 2.34 -11.43 -12.10
CA SER A 329 1.00 -11.73 -12.66
C SER A 329 0.82 -11.20 -14.08
N GLY A 330 1.86 -10.56 -14.64
CA GLY A 330 1.81 -9.86 -15.92
C GLY A 330 1.49 -8.38 -15.78
N ALA A 331 2.42 -7.53 -16.22
CA ALA A 331 2.24 -6.08 -16.26
C ALA A 331 1.48 -5.68 -17.55
N ASN A 332 0.36 -6.33 -17.83
CA ASN A 332 -0.50 -6.06 -18.97
C ASN A 332 -1.81 -5.44 -18.48
N ARG A 333 -2.37 -4.52 -19.28
CA ARG A 333 -3.63 -3.87 -18.96
C ARG A 333 -4.78 -4.88 -19.08
N GLU A 334 -5.64 -4.89 -18.07
CA GLU A 334 -6.89 -5.63 -18.03
C GLU A 334 -8.06 -4.73 -18.43
N GLY A 335 -9.22 -5.30 -18.75
CA GLY A 335 -10.37 -4.60 -19.33
C GLY A 335 -11.25 -3.85 -18.33
N GLU A 336 -10.73 -3.49 -17.15
CA GLU A 336 -11.50 -2.76 -16.15
C GLU A 336 -11.67 -1.26 -16.48
N ASP A 337 -12.68 -0.66 -15.89
CA ASP A 337 -13.01 0.76 -16.02
C ASP A 337 -11.91 1.67 -15.45
N CYS A 338 -11.43 2.60 -16.27
CA CYS A 338 -10.37 3.51 -15.89
C CYS A 338 -10.93 4.78 -15.24
N CYS A 339 -10.63 5.01 -13.97
CA CYS A 339 -11.07 6.19 -13.23
C CYS A 339 -10.53 7.50 -13.83
N VAL A 340 -9.31 7.50 -14.38
CA VAL A 340 -8.71 8.68 -15.03
C VAL A 340 -9.49 9.03 -16.29
N GLU A 341 -9.69 8.06 -17.20
CA GLU A 341 -10.42 8.26 -18.46
C GLU A 341 -11.87 8.74 -18.23
N LYS A 342 -12.54 8.17 -17.23
CA LYS A 342 -13.90 8.60 -16.84
C LYS A 342 -13.93 10.05 -16.34
N PHE A 343 -12.94 10.43 -15.53
CA PHE A 343 -12.87 11.78 -14.99
C PHE A 343 -12.44 12.81 -16.03
N GLU A 344 -11.52 12.46 -16.94
CA GLU A 344 -11.19 13.26 -18.13
C GLU A 344 -12.43 13.56 -18.96
N LYS A 345 -13.17 12.51 -19.32
CA LYS A 345 -14.40 12.64 -20.08
C LYS A 345 -15.38 13.60 -19.39
N ARG A 346 -15.59 13.42 -18.08
CA ARG A 346 -16.45 14.30 -17.26
C ARG A 346 -16.02 15.77 -17.34
N CYS A 347 -14.72 16.04 -17.17
CA CYS A 347 -14.20 17.42 -17.22
C CYS A 347 -14.31 18.04 -18.62
N VAL A 348 -14.17 17.25 -19.67
CA VAL A 348 -14.37 17.71 -21.06
C VAL A 348 -15.85 17.98 -21.35
N ASP A 349 -16.74 17.08 -20.99
CA ASP A 349 -18.19 17.22 -21.18
C ASP A 349 -18.74 18.46 -20.43
N GLN A 350 -18.21 18.74 -19.25
CA GLN A 350 -18.50 19.95 -18.46
C GLN A 350 -17.80 21.21 -18.98
N LYS A 351 -17.01 21.10 -20.03
CA LYS A 351 -16.24 22.23 -20.65
C LYS A 351 -15.24 22.88 -19.67
N PHE A 352 -14.76 22.12 -18.67
CA PHE A 352 -13.74 22.58 -17.74
C PHE A 352 -12.36 22.63 -18.38
N ILE A 353 -12.08 21.68 -19.29
CA ILE A 353 -10.82 21.57 -20.02
C ILE A 353 -11.08 21.20 -21.49
N LYS A 354 -10.20 21.64 -22.38
CA LYS A 354 -10.22 21.23 -23.79
C LYS A 354 -9.30 20.04 -24.02
N MET A 355 -9.65 19.16 -24.97
CA MET A 355 -8.85 17.99 -25.34
C MET A 355 -7.38 18.29 -25.63
N ASP A 356 -7.10 19.42 -26.28
CA ASP A 356 -5.70 19.79 -26.59
C ASP A 356 -4.88 20.08 -25.32
N LYS A 357 -5.51 20.66 -24.30
CA LYS A 357 -4.84 20.84 -22.98
C LYS A 357 -4.59 19.52 -22.28
N LEU A 358 -5.54 18.57 -22.34
CA LEU A 358 -5.35 17.21 -21.80
C LEU A 358 -4.18 16.51 -22.48
N LYS A 359 -4.16 16.48 -23.82
CA LYS A 359 -3.06 15.87 -24.58
C LYS A 359 -1.70 16.49 -24.24
N LYS A 360 -1.66 17.82 -24.02
CA LYS A 360 -0.44 18.50 -23.59
C LYS A 360 0.00 18.08 -22.20
N ALA A 361 -0.92 17.93 -21.24
CA ALA A 361 -0.60 17.46 -19.89
C ALA A 361 -0.01 16.04 -19.93
N TRP A 362 -0.66 15.10 -20.61
CA TRP A 362 -0.15 13.74 -20.81
C TRP A 362 1.25 13.73 -21.41
N LYS A 363 1.45 14.49 -22.50
CA LYS A 363 2.76 14.57 -23.15
C LYS A 363 3.83 15.16 -22.23
N SER A 364 3.50 16.24 -21.53
CA SER A 364 4.44 16.90 -20.61
C SER A 364 4.92 15.95 -19.53
N TYR A 365 4.02 15.18 -18.89
CA TYR A 365 4.40 14.19 -17.87
C TYR A 365 5.11 12.96 -18.45
N ASP A 366 4.76 12.52 -19.69
CA ASP A 366 5.53 11.45 -20.35
C ASP A 366 6.97 11.91 -20.62
N ASP A 367 7.17 13.16 -21.10
CA ASP A 367 8.48 13.72 -21.36
C ASP A 367 9.27 13.91 -20.03
N GLU A 368 8.63 14.43 -18.94
CA GLU A 368 9.23 14.54 -17.60
C GLU A 368 9.67 13.17 -17.08
N SER A 369 8.80 12.18 -17.12
CA SER A 369 9.08 10.84 -16.60
C SER A 369 10.16 10.13 -17.42
N ARG A 370 10.24 10.38 -18.73
CA ARG A 370 11.28 9.84 -19.61
C ARG A 370 12.63 10.44 -19.26
N ALA A 371 12.71 11.78 -19.18
CA ALA A 371 13.94 12.47 -18.82
C ALA A 371 14.45 12.03 -17.43
N ALA A 372 13.54 11.88 -16.47
CA ALA A 372 13.87 11.36 -15.14
C ALA A 372 14.41 9.91 -15.21
N ALA A 373 13.80 9.03 -16.00
CA ALA A 373 14.27 7.67 -16.17
C ALA A 373 15.66 7.61 -16.82
N ASP A 374 15.91 8.46 -17.83
CA ASP A 374 17.21 8.54 -18.50
C ASP A 374 18.30 9.05 -17.55
N GLN A 375 18.00 10.03 -16.71
CA GLN A 375 18.89 10.48 -15.65
C GLN A 375 19.21 9.35 -14.67
N VAL A 376 18.19 8.67 -14.13
CA VAL A 376 18.33 7.61 -13.12
C VAL A 376 19.16 6.43 -13.62
N ARG A 377 19.11 6.12 -14.93
CA ARG A 377 19.98 5.09 -15.53
C ARG A 377 21.47 5.39 -15.36
N THR A 378 21.85 6.65 -15.26
CA THR A 378 23.26 7.06 -15.07
C THR A 378 23.68 7.06 -13.60
N GLU A 379 22.75 6.95 -12.66
CA GLU A 379 23.04 6.96 -11.23
C GLU A 379 23.56 5.60 -10.75
N GLY A 380 24.42 5.58 -9.70
CA GLY A 380 25.05 4.36 -9.18
C GLY A 380 24.10 3.45 -8.43
N ALA A 381 24.40 2.15 -8.45
CA ALA A 381 23.78 1.17 -7.56
C ALA A 381 24.43 1.21 -6.17
N PRO A 382 23.72 0.79 -5.09
CA PRO A 382 24.32 0.62 -3.77
C PRO A 382 25.39 -0.46 -3.80
N THR A 383 26.43 -0.33 -2.95
CA THR A 383 27.45 -1.36 -2.80
C THR A 383 26.96 -2.50 -1.90
N PRO A 384 27.51 -3.71 -2.01
CA PRO A 384 27.14 -4.83 -1.12
C PRO A 384 27.35 -4.50 0.36
N GLU A 385 28.37 -3.69 0.68
CA GLU A 385 28.66 -3.29 2.06
C GLU A 385 27.61 -2.38 2.66
N SER A 386 26.91 -1.62 1.83
CA SER A 386 25.86 -0.67 2.26
C SER A 386 24.64 -1.35 2.90
N ILE A 387 24.49 -2.68 2.78
CA ILE A 387 23.41 -3.43 3.45
C ILE A 387 23.45 -3.31 4.97
N TRP A 388 24.64 -3.00 5.52
CA TRP A 388 24.87 -2.89 6.94
C TRP A 388 24.68 -1.48 7.49
N ASP A 389 24.50 -0.49 6.60
CA ASP A 389 24.33 0.92 6.98
C ASP A 389 22.92 1.15 7.54
N ASN A 390 22.83 1.94 8.60
CA ASN A 390 21.56 2.36 9.19
C ASN A 390 20.63 1.20 9.64
N VAL A 391 21.17 0.01 9.95
CA VAL A 391 20.39 -1.13 10.45
C VAL A 391 19.95 -0.89 11.89
N TYR A 392 20.80 -0.24 12.70
CA TYR A 392 20.49 0.11 14.08
C TYR A 392 20.63 1.63 14.28
N TYR A 393 19.79 2.17 15.17
CA TYR A 393 19.89 3.57 15.54
C TYR A 393 21.26 3.87 16.21
N GLY A 394 21.93 4.91 15.74
CA GLY A 394 23.23 5.34 16.25
C GLY A 394 24.41 4.45 15.84
N SER A 395 24.21 3.47 14.97
CA SER A 395 25.30 2.68 14.38
C SER A 395 25.56 3.13 12.94
N GLU A 396 26.84 3.37 12.62
CA GLU A 396 27.25 3.66 11.25
C GLU A 396 27.23 2.40 10.38
N ASN A 397 27.55 1.25 10.98
CA ASN A 397 27.59 -0.04 10.30
C ASN A 397 27.25 -1.19 11.26
N ALA A 398 26.36 -2.08 10.85
CA ALA A 398 25.90 -3.23 11.63
C ALA A 398 26.50 -4.56 11.17
N ASP A 399 27.57 -4.54 10.41
CA ASP A 399 28.24 -5.76 9.93
C ASP A 399 28.81 -6.58 11.10
N TRP A 400 28.05 -7.58 11.53
CA TRP A 400 28.39 -8.47 12.64
C TRP A 400 29.72 -9.22 12.43
N ARG A 401 30.20 -9.34 11.18
CA ARG A 401 31.49 -9.98 10.86
C ARG A 401 32.69 -9.13 11.28
N LYS A 402 32.45 -7.86 11.64
CA LYS A 402 33.48 -6.91 12.12
C LYS A 402 33.58 -6.84 13.64
N PHE A 403 32.77 -7.63 14.36
CA PHE A 403 32.75 -7.67 15.83
C PHE A 403 33.29 -9.00 16.37
#